data_cda498cd644a03abad3c8f818f8e5f7e
#
_entry.id   cda498cd644a03abad3c8f818f8e5f7e
#
_cell.length_a   1.000
_cell.length_b   1.000
_cell.length_c   1.000
_cell.angle_alpha   90.00
_cell.angle_beta   90.00
_cell.angle_gamma   90.00
#
_symmetry.space_group_name_H-M   'P 1'
#
loop_
_entity.id
_entity.type
_entity.pdbx_description
1 polymer ?
#
loop_
_entity_poly.entity_id
_entity_poly.type
_entity_poly.pdbx_seq_one_letter_code
_entity_poly.pdbx_strand_id
1 'polypeptide(L)'
;MIRRYKSDVSAKQFRTFTKENLDRFTLPWQEGFSGWCHFGCFSVCYKSGDMSERRNIFTKAVGRIRRRNDEYFVSFIVFRGLTDPFSLLFLFSLSFVIIALSSSQGVEPLPIGTAAFGAGLCTLLASAITFLFSLFQEEGQESVEELIRYLERTVAHQPLDP
;
A
#
# COMPACT_ATOMS: atom_id res chain seq x y z
N MET A 1 -7.61 -10.81 -0.45
CA MET A 1 -9.03 -10.93 -0.85
C MET A 1 -9.43 -9.70 -1.62
N ILE A 2 -10.00 -9.85 -2.82
CA ILE A 2 -10.48 -8.72 -3.63
C ILE A 2 -11.89 -8.39 -3.16
N ARG A 3 -12.14 -7.13 -2.80
CA ARG A 3 -13.48 -6.64 -2.46
C ARG A 3 -14.00 -5.76 -3.59
N ARG A 4 -15.29 -5.88 -3.88
CA ARG A 4 -15.97 -5.10 -4.93
C ARG A 4 -17.24 -4.49 -4.37
N TYR A 5 -17.45 -3.22 -4.68
CA TYR A 5 -18.59 -2.46 -4.18
C TYR A 5 -19.16 -1.59 -5.31
N LYS A 6 -20.46 -1.36 -5.26
CA LYS A 6 -21.10 -0.29 -6.02
C LYS A 6 -20.89 1.01 -5.24
N SER A 7 -20.54 2.08 -5.92
CA SER A 7 -20.20 3.37 -5.32
C SER A 7 -21.00 4.48 -5.98
N ASP A 8 -21.44 5.45 -5.21
CA ASP A 8 -22.02 6.68 -5.73
C ASP A 8 -20.95 7.78 -5.94
N VAL A 9 -19.70 7.47 -5.56
CA VAL A 9 -18.58 8.40 -5.61
C VAL A 9 -17.77 8.21 -6.89
N SER A 10 -17.68 9.28 -7.69
CA SER A 10 -16.82 9.28 -8.87
C SER A 10 -15.33 9.32 -8.51
N ALA A 11 -14.48 8.86 -9.43
CA ALA A 11 -13.03 8.93 -9.25
C ALA A 11 -12.53 10.38 -9.03
N LYS A 12 -13.22 11.39 -9.60
CA LYS A 12 -12.90 12.81 -9.41
C LYS A 12 -13.25 13.26 -7.98
N GLN A 13 -14.43 12.92 -7.49
CA GLN A 13 -14.84 13.23 -6.12
C GLN A 13 -13.93 12.56 -5.09
N PHE A 14 -13.61 11.28 -5.30
CA PHE A 14 -12.70 10.57 -4.41
C PHE A 14 -11.27 11.17 -4.41
N ARG A 15 -10.80 11.63 -5.59
CA ARG A 15 -9.51 12.34 -5.68
C ARG A 15 -9.54 13.68 -4.91
N THR A 16 -10.63 14.41 -4.97
CA THR A 16 -10.78 15.67 -4.20
C THR A 16 -10.81 15.35 -2.70
N PHE A 17 -11.60 14.36 -2.30
CA PHE A 17 -11.67 13.90 -0.93
C PHE A 17 -10.29 13.48 -0.38
N THR A 18 -9.53 12.67 -1.13
CA THR A 18 -8.19 12.24 -0.71
C THR A 18 -7.20 13.40 -0.57
N LYS A 19 -7.35 14.46 -1.37
CA LYS A 19 -6.50 15.65 -1.27
C LYS A 19 -6.81 16.51 -0.05
N GLU A 20 -8.07 16.55 0.35
CA GLU A 20 -8.56 17.41 1.43
C GLU A 20 -8.48 16.74 2.81
N ASN A 21 -8.66 15.41 2.86
CA ASN A 21 -8.83 14.67 4.11
C ASN A 21 -7.72 13.65 4.41
N LEU A 22 -6.85 13.36 3.44
CA LEU A 22 -5.77 12.41 3.64
C LEU A 22 -4.42 13.08 3.49
N ASP A 23 -3.54 12.82 4.42
CA ASP A 23 -2.15 13.18 4.28
C ASP A 23 -1.50 12.39 3.13
N ARG A 24 -0.66 13.05 2.33
CA ARG A 24 0.09 12.35 1.28
C ARG A 24 1.09 11.37 1.86
N PHE A 25 1.56 11.65 3.04
CA PHE A 25 2.55 10.86 3.75
C PHE A 25 2.36 11.04 5.26
N THR A 26 2.17 9.94 5.99
CA THR A 26 2.18 9.94 7.45
C THR A 26 3.59 9.64 7.95
N LEU A 27 4.07 10.48 8.84
CA LEU A 27 5.35 10.25 9.49
C LEU A 27 5.29 9.02 10.40
N PRO A 28 6.44 8.36 10.70
CA PRO A 28 6.47 7.15 11.51
C PRO A 28 5.74 7.23 12.87
N TRP A 29 5.63 8.41 13.43
CA TRP A 29 5.02 8.70 14.74
C TRP A 29 3.60 9.29 14.66
N GLN A 30 3.03 9.41 13.48
CA GLN A 30 1.67 9.91 13.30
C GLN A 30 0.70 8.77 13.06
N GLU A 31 -0.38 8.73 13.81
CA GLU A 31 -1.52 7.86 13.57
C GLU A 31 -2.44 8.49 12.54
N GLY A 32 -3.04 7.68 11.68
CA GLY A 32 -4.03 8.16 10.75
C GLY A 32 -4.00 7.49 9.38
N PHE A 33 -4.82 8.06 8.51
CA PHE A 33 -4.93 7.61 7.13
C PHE A 33 -4.10 8.50 6.22
N SER A 34 -3.35 7.86 5.34
CA SER A 34 -2.63 8.54 4.27
C SER A 34 -2.95 7.88 2.94
N GLY A 35 -2.89 8.66 1.87
CA GLY A 35 -3.20 8.07 0.58
C GLY A 35 -3.22 9.04 -0.59
N TRP A 36 -3.49 8.46 -1.75
CA TRP A 36 -3.60 9.20 -3.00
C TRP A 36 -4.60 8.54 -3.94
N CYS A 37 -5.15 9.35 -4.86
CA CYS A 37 -5.98 8.89 -5.95
C CYS A 37 -5.57 9.59 -7.25
N HIS A 38 -5.18 8.81 -8.26
CA HIS A 38 -4.84 9.29 -9.59
C HIS A 38 -5.40 8.35 -10.66
N PHE A 39 -6.00 8.94 -11.72
CA PHE A 39 -6.55 8.18 -12.86
C PHE A 39 -7.51 7.04 -12.47
N GLY A 40 -8.26 7.23 -11.39
CA GLY A 40 -9.18 6.23 -10.87
C GLY A 40 -8.51 5.08 -10.10
N CYS A 41 -7.19 5.03 -10.01
CA CYS A 41 -6.47 4.17 -9.09
C CYS A 41 -6.24 4.92 -7.78
N PHE A 42 -6.31 4.21 -6.66
CA PHE A 42 -6.04 4.77 -5.35
C PHE A 42 -5.22 3.81 -4.47
N SER A 43 -4.52 4.40 -3.55
CA SER A 43 -3.85 3.70 -2.47
C SER A 43 -4.13 4.44 -1.18
N VAL A 44 -4.67 3.75 -0.19
CA VAL A 44 -4.93 4.28 1.15
C VAL A 44 -4.21 3.38 2.14
N CYS A 45 -3.43 4.00 3.01
CA CYS A 45 -2.70 3.35 4.07
C CYS A 45 -3.28 3.79 5.40
N TYR A 46 -3.49 2.86 6.30
CA TYR A 46 -3.79 3.12 7.69
C TYR A 46 -2.57 2.76 8.55
N LYS A 47 -2.26 3.64 9.44
CA LYS A 47 -1.21 3.47 10.40
C LYS A 47 -1.80 3.70 11.78
N SER A 48 -1.79 2.65 12.59
CA SER A 48 -2.23 2.72 13.98
C SER A 48 -1.05 2.90 14.92
N GLY A 49 -1.21 3.76 15.91
CA GLY A 49 -0.52 3.72 17.16
C GLY A 49 0.88 4.29 17.25
N ASP A 50 1.31 4.36 18.49
CA ASP A 50 2.55 4.94 18.97
C ASP A 50 3.76 4.05 18.64
N MET A 51 4.89 4.64 18.28
CA MET A 51 6.16 3.92 18.06
C MET A 51 6.62 3.13 19.30
N SER A 52 6.15 3.50 20.49
CA SER A 52 6.52 2.85 21.74
C SER A 52 5.99 1.42 21.87
N GLU A 53 4.89 1.09 21.20
CA GLU A 53 4.20 -0.20 21.36
C GLU A 53 4.49 -1.22 20.24
N ARG A 54 5.41 -0.96 19.32
CA ARG A 54 5.74 -1.83 18.16
C ARG A 54 4.54 -2.15 17.24
N ARG A 55 3.46 -1.37 17.30
CA ARG A 55 2.18 -1.60 16.61
C ARG A 55 2.11 -1.07 15.18
N ASN A 56 3.23 -0.62 14.62
CA ASN A 56 3.27 -0.03 13.28
C ASN A 56 3.15 -1.10 12.19
N ILE A 57 1.96 -1.64 12.02
CA ILE A 57 1.68 -2.51 10.89
C ILE A 57 1.21 -1.64 9.73
N PHE A 58 1.98 -1.67 8.67
CA PHE A 58 1.57 -1.02 7.42
C PHE A 58 0.46 -1.84 6.78
N THR A 59 -0.77 -1.37 6.92
CA THR A 59 -1.92 -1.92 6.20
C THR A 59 -2.29 -0.97 5.10
N LYS A 60 -2.31 -1.46 3.88
CA LYS A 60 -2.54 -0.66 2.68
C LYS A 60 -3.62 -1.27 1.80
N ALA A 61 -4.58 -0.47 1.40
CA ALA A 61 -5.56 -0.83 0.39
C ALA A 61 -5.16 -0.19 -0.95
N VAL A 62 -5.05 -1.01 -1.97
CA VAL A 62 -4.84 -0.55 -3.35
C VAL A 62 -6.04 -0.93 -4.17
N GLY A 63 -6.62 0.06 -4.85
CA GLY A 63 -7.86 -0.16 -5.56
C GLY A 63 -8.03 0.71 -6.79
N ARG A 64 -9.15 0.48 -7.45
CA ARG A 64 -9.55 1.21 -8.65
C ARG A 64 -11.04 1.51 -8.65
N ILE A 65 -11.37 2.73 -9.09
CA ILE A 65 -12.74 3.17 -9.35
C ILE A 65 -12.94 3.16 -10.86
N ARG A 66 -13.97 2.43 -11.32
CA ARG A 66 -14.34 2.34 -12.73
C ARG A 66 -15.79 2.77 -12.92
N ARG A 67 -16.08 3.46 -14.03
CA ARG A 67 -17.44 3.76 -14.47
C ARG A 67 -17.86 2.69 -15.50
N ARG A 68 -19.05 2.09 -15.27
CA ARG A 68 -19.68 1.14 -16.20
C ARG A 68 -21.18 1.38 -16.17
N ASN A 69 -21.82 1.57 -17.34
CA ASN A 69 -23.27 1.80 -17.46
C ASN A 69 -23.80 2.90 -16.51
N ASP A 70 -23.08 4.05 -16.48
CA ASP A 70 -23.37 5.21 -15.61
C ASP A 70 -23.30 4.96 -14.09
N GLU A 71 -22.87 3.79 -13.69
CA GLU A 71 -22.60 3.44 -12.30
C GLU A 71 -21.09 3.39 -12.02
N TYR A 72 -20.71 3.71 -10.80
CA TYR A 72 -19.32 3.60 -10.36
C TYR A 72 -19.12 2.31 -9.56
N PHE A 73 -18.04 1.62 -9.87
CA PHE A 73 -17.63 0.39 -9.19
C PHE A 73 -16.25 0.59 -8.59
N VAL A 74 -16.13 0.25 -7.33
CA VAL A 74 -14.87 0.28 -6.59
C VAL A 74 -14.42 -1.14 -6.36
N SER A 75 -13.17 -1.43 -6.70
CA SER A 75 -12.52 -2.69 -6.37
C SER A 75 -11.21 -2.41 -5.69
N PHE A 76 -10.94 -3.07 -4.57
CA PHE A 76 -9.67 -2.93 -3.87
C PHE A 76 -9.20 -4.24 -3.25
N ILE A 77 -7.89 -4.30 -3.01
CA ILE A 77 -7.21 -5.38 -2.31
C ILE A 77 -6.49 -4.76 -1.13
N VAL A 78 -6.62 -5.40 0.02
CA VAL A 78 -5.89 -5.00 1.23
C VAL A 78 -4.62 -5.84 1.33
N PHE A 79 -3.51 -5.16 1.45
CA PHE A 79 -2.18 -5.71 1.63
C PHE A 79 -1.73 -5.48 3.07
N ARG A 80 -1.05 -6.48 3.64
CA ARG A 80 -0.40 -6.40 4.94
C ARG A 80 1.11 -6.32 4.75
N GLY A 81 1.76 -5.48 5.53
CA GLY A 81 3.19 -5.26 5.39
C GLY A 81 3.54 -4.58 4.06
N LEU A 82 4.76 -4.77 3.61
CA LEU A 82 5.29 -4.18 2.36
C LEU A 82 5.08 -5.11 1.16
N THR A 83 3.86 -5.66 1.02
CA THR A 83 3.53 -6.62 -0.06
C THR A 83 2.77 -5.98 -1.22
N ASP A 84 2.42 -4.71 -1.12
CA ASP A 84 1.75 -4.01 -2.20
C ASP A 84 2.71 -3.67 -3.36
N PRO A 85 2.22 -3.59 -4.61
CA PRO A 85 3.08 -3.42 -5.78
C PRO A 85 3.92 -2.14 -5.77
N PHE A 86 3.45 -1.07 -5.12
CA PHE A 86 4.20 0.19 -5.03
C PHE A 86 5.35 0.08 -4.04
N SER A 87 5.12 -0.56 -2.89
CA SER A 87 6.16 -0.81 -1.90
C SER A 87 7.22 -1.78 -2.45
N LEU A 88 6.81 -2.82 -3.17
CA LEU A 88 7.74 -3.75 -3.81
C LEU A 88 8.61 -3.04 -4.86
N LEU A 89 8.01 -2.21 -5.71
CA LEU A 89 8.75 -1.44 -6.71
C LEU A 89 9.73 -0.46 -6.04
N PHE A 90 9.30 0.22 -4.98
CA PHE A 90 10.14 1.14 -4.23
C PHE A 90 11.34 0.41 -3.59
N LEU A 91 11.09 -0.70 -2.89
CA LEU A 91 12.14 -1.52 -2.27
C LEU A 91 13.12 -2.05 -3.30
N PHE A 92 12.61 -2.54 -4.44
CA PHE A 92 13.45 -3.01 -5.53
C PHE A 92 14.35 -1.89 -6.06
N SER A 93 13.76 -0.73 -6.35
CA SER A 93 14.51 0.41 -6.87
C SER A 93 15.58 0.90 -5.89
N LEU A 94 15.22 1.00 -4.60
CA LEU A 94 16.15 1.41 -3.55
C LEU A 94 17.29 0.40 -3.39
N SER A 95 16.99 -0.89 -3.31
CA SER A 95 17.98 -1.96 -3.20
C SER A 95 18.91 -1.98 -4.43
N PHE A 96 18.35 -1.80 -5.62
CA PHE A 96 19.12 -1.75 -6.86
C PHE A 96 20.11 -0.58 -6.86
N VAL A 97 19.66 0.62 -6.48
CA VAL A 97 20.53 1.81 -6.38
C VAL A 97 21.64 1.59 -5.37
N ILE A 98 21.33 1.05 -4.18
CA ILE A 98 22.33 0.78 -3.15
C ILE A 98 23.39 -0.21 -3.66
N ILE A 99 22.97 -1.31 -4.27
CA ILE A 99 23.89 -2.33 -4.80
C ILE A 99 24.74 -1.74 -5.93
N ALA A 100 24.13 -0.99 -6.85
CA ALA A 100 24.85 -0.37 -7.97
C ALA A 100 25.88 0.65 -7.49
N LEU A 101 25.53 1.49 -6.52
CA LEU A 101 26.48 2.47 -5.93
C LEU A 101 27.60 1.78 -5.16
N SER A 102 27.29 0.74 -4.39
CA SER A 102 28.31 -0.03 -3.65
C SER A 102 29.27 -0.73 -4.60
N SER A 103 28.79 -1.24 -5.71
CA SER A 103 29.62 -1.92 -6.72
C SER A 103 30.52 -0.95 -7.51
N SER A 104 30.09 0.30 -7.67
CA SER A 104 30.89 1.31 -8.39
C SER A 104 32.15 1.74 -7.63
N GLN A 105 32.23 1.45 -6.33
CA GLN A 105 33.41 1.73 -5.50
C GLN A 105 34.44 0.59 -5.49
N GLY A 106 34.09 -0.57 -6.10
CA GLY A 106 34.97 -1.72 -6.23
C GLY A 106 35.89 -1.65 -7.45
N VAL A 107 36.87 -2.58 -7.50
CA VAL A 107 37.84 -2.67 -8.59
C VAL A 107 37.17 -3.11 -9.91
N GLU A 108 36.10 -3.90 -9.82
CA GLU A 108 35.30 -4.32 -10.97
C GLU A 108 33.82 -4.05 -10.71
N PRO A 109 33.11 -3.31 -11.59
CA PRO A 109 31.68 -3.08 -11.46
C PRO A 109 30.91 -4.37 -11.67
N LEU A 110 29.93 -4.64 -10.77
CA LEU A 110 29.05 -5.79 -10.90
C LEU A 110 28.20 -5.69 -12.18
N PRO A 111 28.01 -6.78 -12.92
CA PRO A 111 27.08 -6.81 -14.04
C PRO A 111 25.68 -6.38 -13.60
N ILE A 112 24.99 -5.59 -14.41
CA ILE A 112 23.64 -5.08 -14.14
C ILE A 112 22.66 -6.21 -13.77
N GLY A 113 22.79 -7.38 -14.42
CA GLY A 113 21.96 -8.55 -14.12
C GLY A 113 22.16 -9.08 -12.70
N THR A 114 23.40 -9.09 -12.21
CA THR A 114 23.71 -9.52 -10.83
C THR A 114 23.18 -8.53 -9.81
N ALA A 115 23.31 -7.23 -10.09
CA ALA A 115 22.74 -6.18 -9.23
C ALA A 115 21.20 -6.26 -9.19
N ALA A 116 20.54 -6.49 -10.32
CA ALA A 116 19.10 -6.66 -10.38
C ALA A 116 18.62 -7.92 -9.64
N PHE A 117 19.34 -9.03 -9.77
CA PHE A 117 19.04 -10.27 -9.03
C PHE A 117 19.17 -10.06 -7.53
N GLY A 118 20.26 -9.43 -7.07
CA GLY A 118 20.46 -9.09 -5.65
C GLY A 118 19.36 -8.18 -5.10
N ALA A 119 18.98 -7.15 -5.86
CA ALA A 119 17.89 -6.25 -5.51
C ALA A 119 16.55 -7.00 -5.40
N GLY A 120 16.26 -7.92 -6.31
CA GLY A 120 15.08 -8.77 -6.27
C GLY A 120 15.04 -9.64 -5.01
N LEU A 121 16.16 -10.27 -4.68
CA LEU A 121 16.27 -11.11 -3.48
C LEU A 121 16.06 -10.30 -2.19
N CYS A 122 16.71 -9.14 -2.06
CA CYS A 122 16.53 -8.24 -0.91
C CYS A 122 15.07 -7.80 -0.76
N THR A 123 14.42 -7.46 -1.88
CA THR A 123 13.01 -7.05 -1.90
C THR A 123 12.10 -8.18 -1.42
N LEU A 124 12.30 -9.40 -1.92
CA LEU A 124 11.51 -10.58 -1.51
C LEU A 124 11.71 -10.90 -0.03
N LEU A 125 12.93 -10.85 0.48
CA LEU A 125 13.21 -11.09 1.89
C LEU A 125 12.56 -10.03 2.79
N ALA A 126 12.71 -8.74 2.46
CA ALA A 126 12.09 -7.66 3.22
C ALA A 126 10.55 -7.76 3.21
N SER A 127 9.97 -8.08 2.06
CA SER A 127 8.53 -8.29 1.93
C SER A 127 8.05 -9.50 2.75
N ALA A 128 8.75 -10.63 2.68
CA ALA A 128 8.42 -11.84 3.44
C ALA A 128 8.51 -11.60 4.94
N ILE A 129 9.56 -10.95 5.41
CA ILE A 129 9.73 -10.61 6.83
C ILE A 129 8.58 -9.72 7.31
N THR A 130 8.28 -8.63 6.61
CA THR A 130 7.20 -7.71 7.02
C THR A 130 5.83 -8.37 6.95
N PHE A 131 5.60 -9.26 6.00
CA PHE A 131 4.37 -10.04 5.91
C PHE A 131 4.23 -11.02 7.07
N LEU A 132 5.27 -11.78 7.40
CA LEU A 132 5.27 -12.69 8.53
C LEU A 132 5.03 -11.95 9.85
N PHE A 133 5.71 -10.82 10.07
CA PHE A 133 5.44 -9.99 11.24
C PHE A 133 3.97 -9.58 11.32
N SER A 134 3.35 -9.18 10.20
CA SER A 134 1.95 -8.78 10.17
C SER A 134 0.96 -9.92 10.42
N LEU A 135 1.36 -11.18 10.19
CA LEU A 135 0.53 -12.36 10.48
C LEU A 135 0.53 -12.73 11.96
N PHE A 136 1.67 -12.55 12.64
CA PHE A 136 1.82 -12.93 14.04
C PHE A 136 1.33 -11.88 15.04
N GLN A 137 0.99 -10.68 14.56
CA GLN A 137 0.42 -9.63 15.40
C GLN A 137 -1.10 -9.61 15.28
N GLU A 138 -1.81 -9.87 16.39
CA GLU A 138 -3.28 -9.83 16.47
C GLU A 138 -3.84 -8.46 16.04
N GLU A 139 -3.15 -7.40 16.36
CA GLU A 139 -3.46 -6.01 15.99
C GLU A 139 -3.44 -5.73 14.49
N GLY A 140 -2.81 -6.59 13.70
CA GLY A 140 -2.84 -6.54 12.24
C GLY A 140 -4.24 -6.78 11.66
N GLN A 141 -5.11 -7.48 12.39
CA GLN A 141 -6.50 -7.66 11.96
C GLN A 141 -7.34 -6.42 12.23
N GLU A 142 -7.18 -5.79 13.38
CA GLU A 142 -7.87 -4.54 13.70
C GLU A 142 -7.55 -3.43 12.70
N SER A 143 -6.29 -3.27 12.35
CA SER A 143 -5.86 -2.28 11.34
C SER A 143 -6.44 -2.55 9.95
N VAL A 144 -6.59 -3.83 9.57
CA VAL A 144 -7.26 -4.21 8.32
C VAL A 144 -8.75 -3.88 8.36
N GLU A 145 -9.42 -4.21 9.46
CA GLU A 145 -10.84 -3.94 9.64
C GLU A 145 -11.14 -2.46 9.67
N GLU A 146 -10.31 -1.67 10.36
CA GLU A 146 -10.42 -0.22 10.41
C GLU A 146 -10.28 0.41 9.01
N LEU A 147 -9.26 -0.01 8.25
CA LEU A 147 -9.06 0.45 6.88
C LEU A 147 -10.24 0.06 5.96
N ILE A 148 -10.75 -1.16 6.09
CA ILE A 148 -11.91 -1.61 5.33
C ILE A 148 -13.14 -0.78 5.70
N ARG A 149 -13.41 -0.62 6.98
CA ARG A 149 -14.53 0.16 7.50
C ARG A 149 -14.47 1.62 7.05
N TYR A 150 -13.27 2.19 7.04
CA TYR A 150 -13.03 3.53 6.52
C TYR A 150 -13.37 3.63 5.03
N LEU A 151 -12.89 2.69 4.21
CA LEU A 151 -13.17 2.67 2.78
C LEU A 151 -14.64 2.41 2.48
N GLU A 152 -15.28 1.51 3.22
CA GLU A 152 -16.72 1.26 3.10
C GLU A 152 -17.55 2.49 3.40
N ARG A 153 -17.22 3.23 4.43
CA ARG A 153 -17.91 4.49 4.77
C ARG A 153 -17.67 5.60 3.75
N THR A 154 -16.48 5.63 3.15
CA THR A 154 -16.06 6.76 2.30
C THR A 154 -16.39 6.55 0.83
N VAL A 155 -16.33 5.31 0.34
CA VAL A 155 -16.36 5.01 -1.11
C VAL A 155 -17.39 3.96 -1.47
N ALA A 156 -17.75 3.07 -0.54
CA ALA A 156 -18.57 1.90 -0.83
C ALA A 156 -19.91 1.99 -0.09
N HIS A 157 -20.99 2.25 -0.82
CA HIS A 157 -22.32 2.25 -0.21
C HIS A 157 -23.00 0.89 -0.21
N GLN A 158 -22.68 0.00 -1.15
CA GLN A 158 -23.28 -1.32 -1.23
C GLN A 158 -22.26 -2.38 -1.63
N PRO A 159 -22.07 -3.47 -0.83
CA PRO A 159 -21.27 -4.61 -1.26
C PRO A 159 -21.91 -5.26 -2.48
N LEU A 160 -21.12 -5.57 -3.49
CA LEU A 160 -21.55 -6.47 -4.57
C LEU A 160 -21.25 -7.88 -4.09
N ASP A 161 -22.28 -8.72 -4.06
CA ASP A 161 -22.12 -10.14 -3.75
C ASP A 161 -21.00 -10.76 -4.63
N PRO A 162 -20.25 -11.71 -4.07
CA PRO A 162 -19.07 -12.29 -4.71
C PRO A 162 -19.37 -13.03 -6.02
#